data_5c7bbce39ef0da7691c9ed39c7eb4f97
#
_entry.id   5c7bbce39ef0da7691c9ed39c7eb4f97
#
_cell.length_a   1.000
_cell.length_b   1.000
_cell.length_c   1.000
_cell.angle_alpha   90.00
_cell.angle_beta   90.00
_cell.angle_gamma   90.00
#
_symmetry.space_group_name_H-M   'P 1'
#
loop_
_entity.id
_entity.type
_entity.pdbx_description
1 polymer ?
#
loop_
_entity_poly.entity_id
_entity_poly.type
_entity_poly.pdbx_seq_one_letter_code
_entity_poly.pdbx_strand_id
1 'polypeptide(L)'
;MMNLPKTWFVVANSHEIYNKKPTALKRFNLNLVLWRHNDQIMVFEDKCPHRGSKLSFGQLKNGNIECPFHGFQFDQSGQCDFIPEINHGNTNLCLNKFVAIEQNNFIYISLNPHTTDYQNIPWFDELAQFKHYSHYSVTWPCHITRCIENQLDYAHLPFVHKTTIGRNVKVSNNVKFELTDASIKMYTNPQNLEGSYFNFKFGNIWLLNILSGKFLQFLAFVPIDENNTKLYVRTYHNFVTIPFIIPFINFVLNIQSQVILNQDKGVVISQKPLNSITATSEKLYVSDNGIKHFRDTYTKLCNL
;
A
#
# COMPACT_ATOMS: atom_id res chain seq x y z
N MET A 1 10.29 10.33 -9.84
CA MET A 1 9.10 9.66 -9.29
C MET A 1 8.76 8.49 -10.20
N MET A 2 8.28 7.38 -9.66
CA MET A 2 7.80 6.24 -10.46
C MET A 2 6.57 6.65 -11.28
N ASN A 3 6.35 6.02 -12.44
CA ASN A 3 5.12 6.17 -13.19
C ASN A 3 4.03 5.29 -12.57
N LEU A 4 3.14 5.88 -11.79
CA LEU A 4 2.09 5.21 -11.03
C LEU A 4 0.73 5.86 -11.31
N PRO A 5 -0.38 5.13 -11.11
CA PRO A 5 -1.73 5.70 -11.18
C PRO A 5 -1.89 6.94 -10.30
N LYS A 6 -2.52 7.99 -10.84
CA LYS A 6 -2.75 9.24 -10.11
C LYS A 6 -3.96 9.13 -9.17
N THR A 7 -3.81 8.31 -8.14
CA THR A 7 -4.84 8.02 -7.14
C THR A 7 -4.24 7.96 -5.73
N TRP A 8 -5.04 7.55 -4.75
CA TRP A 8 -4.60 7.35 -3.38
C TRP A 8 -3.82 6.04 -3.20
N PHE A 9 -2.70 6.11 -2.49
CA PHE A 9 -1.87 4.95 -2.11
C PHE A 9 -1.69 4.87 -0.60
N VAL A 10 -1.87 3.69 -0.03
CA VAL A 10 -1.31 3.37 1.29
C VAL A 10 0.20 3.46 1.19
N VAL A 11 0.85 4.12 2.15
CA VAL A 11 2.32 4.29 2.17
C VAL A 11 2.98 3.81 3.45
N ALA A 12 2.26 3.79 4.57
CA ALA A 12 2.78 3.34 5.86
C ALA A 12 1.63 2.90 6.79
N ASN A 13 1.94 2.06 7.79
CA ASN A 13 1.07 1.94 8.95
C ASN A 13 1.19 3.19 9.83
N SER A 14 0.08 3.61 10.46
CA SER A 14 0.04 4.77 11.36
C SER A 14 1.06 4.70 12.48
N HIS A 15 1.28 3.52 13.05
CA HIS A 15 2.22 3.32 14.15
C HIS A 15 3.70 3.43 13.75
N GLU A 16 4.03 3.42 12.44
CA GLU A 16 5.40 3.66 11.94
C GLU A 16 5.79 5.14 12.03
N ILE A 17 4.81 6.06 12.21
CA ILE A 17 5.06 7.50 12.24
C ILE A 17 5.08 7.99 13.68
N TYR A 18 6.23 8.50 14.09
CA TYR A 18 6.42 9.00 15.44
C TYR A 18 5.69 10.33 15.69
N ASN A 19 5.17 10.53 16.91
CA ASN A 19 4.43 11.75 17.26
C ASN A 19 5.35 12.96 17.59
N LYS A 20 6.60 12.71 18.02
CA LYS A 20 7.50 13.77 18.56
C LYS A 20 8.76 13.99 17.74
N LYS A 21 8.93 13.31 16.63
CA LYS A 21 10.10 13.46 15.76
C LYS A 21 9.75 13.19 14.31
N PRO A 22 10.49 13.78 13.36
CA PRO A 22 10.32 13.47 11.95
C PRO A 22 10.60 11.99 11.67
N THR A 23 9.82 11.40 10.77
CA THR A 23 9.99 10.01 10.33
C THR A 23 10.38 10.01 8.86
N ALA A 24 11.53 9.40 8.53
CA ALA A 24 11.96 9.21 7.14
C ALA A 24 11.33 7.98 6.52
N LEU A 25 10.80 8.09 5.31
CA LEU A 25 10.34 6.97 4.49
C LEU A 25 10.83 7.13 3.05
N LYS A 26 11.19 6.01 2.40
CA LYS A 26 11.38 5.99 0.95
C LYS A 26 10.14 5.37 0.31
N ARG A 27 9.43 6.12 -0.55
CA ARG A 27 8.25 5.67 -1.32
C ARG A 27 8.27 6.28 -2.71
N PHE A 28 7.76 5.57 -3.71
CA PHE A 28 7.66 6.07 -5.08
C PHE A 28 8.99 6.52 -5.68
N ASN A 29 10.11 5.94 -5.22
CA ASN A 29 11.48 6.38 -5.50
C ASN A 29 11.80 7.81 -4.99
N LEU A 30 11.04 8.31 -4.01
CA LEU A 30 11.25 9.58 -3.33
C LEU A 30 11.61 9.35 -1.87
N ASN A 31 12.46 10.21 -1.32
CA ASN A 31 12.67 10.31 0.11
C ASN A 31 11.59 11.26 0.66
N LEU A 32 10.84 10.79 1.63
CA LEU A 32 9.75 11.52 2.28
C LEU A 32 10.07 11.71 3.76
N VAL A 33 9.66 12.85 4.30
CA VAL A 33 9.63 13.12 5.73
C VAL A 33 8.18 13.28 6.17
N LEU A 34 7.82 12.59 7.26
CA LEU A 34 6.48 12.59 7.82
C LEU A 34 6.54 12.98 9.30
N TRP A 35 5.58 13.73 9.76
CA TRP A 35 5.33 14.00 11.18
C TRP A 35 3.87 14.29 11.45
N ARG A 36 3.47 14.30 12.74
CA ARG A 36 2.13 14.71 13.16
C ARG A 36 2.14 16.07 13.80
N HIS A 37 1.14 16.86 13.48
CA HIS A 37 0.81 18.11 14.16
C HIS A 37 -0.71 18.21 14.31
N ASN A 38 -1.22 18.42 15.55
CA ASN A 38 -2.63 18.48 15.86
C ASN A 38 -3.45 17.33 15.24
N ASP A 39 -2.98 16.09 15.44
CA ASP A 39 -3.56 14.85 14.90
C ASP A 39 -3.64 14.78 13.36
N GLN A 40 -3.04 15.73 12.67
CA GLN A 40 -2.91 15.70 11.21
C GLN A 40 -1.54 15.17 10.80
N ILE A 41 -1.53 14.39 9.72
CA ILE A 41 -0.29 13.88 9.13
C ILE A 41 0.26 14.89 8.11
N MET A 42 1.51 15.28 8.31
CA MET A 42 2.26 16.12 7.39
C MET A 42 3.20 15.25 6.58
N VAL A 43 3.21 15.42 5.25
CA VAL A 43 4.07 14.66 4.34
C VAL A 43 4.72 15.60 3.35
N PHE A 44 6.06 15.58 3.31
CA PHE A 44 6.85 16.39 2.41
C PHE A 44 8.00 15.58 1.81
N GLU A 45 8.59 16.11 0.73
CA GLU A 45 9.87 15.61 0.26
C GLU A 45 10.95 15.85 1.34
N ASP A 46 11.74 14.85 1.65
CA ASP A 46 12.79 14.90 2.68
C ASP A 46 14.03 15.68 2.17
N LYS A 47 13.82 16.97 1.87
CA LYS A 47 14.83 17.83 1.30
C LYS A 47 14.60 19.29 1.67
N CYS A 48 15.58 19.90 2.36
CA CYS A 48 15.55 21.31 2.65
C CYS A 48 15.83 22.12 1.37
N PRO A 49 15.00 23.11 1.01
CA PRO A 49 15.17 23.91 -0.22
C PRO A 49 16.41 24.81 -0.21
N HIS A 50 16.99 25.08 0.97
CA HIS A 50 18.21 25.89 1.09
C HIS A 50 19.41 25.18 0.42
N ARG A 51 19.81 24.00 0.91
CA ARG A 51 21.00 23.27 0.42
C ARG A 51 20.82 21.74 0.36
N GLY A 52 19.59 21.25 0.31
CA GLY A 52 19.28 19.84 0.06
C GLY A 52 19.48 18.90 1.25
N SER A 53 19.72 19.41 2.46
CA SER A 53 19.85 18.57 3.67
C SER A 53 18.55 17.81 3.94
N LYS A 54 18.65 16.58 4.45
CA LYS A 54 17.49 15.80 4.88
C LYS A 54 16.85 16.43 6.11
N LEU A 55 15.56 16.74 6.00
CA LEU A 55 14.75 17.29 7.10
C LEU A 55 14.46 16.25 8.17
N SER A 56 14.42 14.97 7.78
CA SER A 56 14.22 13.86 8.72
C SER A 56 15.32 13.69 9.77
N PHE A 57 16.49 14.30 9.57
CA PHE A 57 17.56 14.36 10.58
C PHE A 57 17.40 15.53 11.54
N GLY A 58 16.44 16.41 11.31
CA GLY A 58 16.13 17.55 12.16
C GLY A 58 15.20 17.20 13.32
N GLN A 59 14.52 18.21 13.81
CA GLN A 59 13.60 18.08 14.94
C GLN A 59 12.30 18.84 14.70
N LEU A 60 11.28 18.54 15.53
CA LEU A 60 10.04 19.29 15.54
C LEU A 60 10.10 20.37 16.63
N LYS A 61 9.77 21.61 16.28
CA LYS A 61 9.74 22.76 17.18
C LYS A 61 8.43 23.52 16.98
N ASN A 62 7.58 23.52 17.98
CA ASN A 62 6.24 24.16 17.94
C ASN A 62 5.39 23.69 16.74
N GLY A 63 5.53 22.42 16.32
CA GLY A 63 4.82 21.86 15.18
C GLY A 63 5.50 22.06 13.83
N ASN A 64 6.49 22.93 13.72
CA ASN A 64 7.30 23.15 12.54
C ASN A 64 8.45 22.13 12.48
N ILE A 65 8.91 21.80 11.28
CA ILE A 65 10.11 21.01 11.10
C ILE A 65 11.33 21.93 10.96
N GLU A 66 12.33 21.69 11.80
CA GLU A 66 13.60 22.45 11.80
C GLU A 66 14.68 21.67 11.06
N CYS A 67 15.27 22.30 10.05
CA CYS A 67 16.40 21.75 9.30
C CYS A 67 17.63 21.60 10.19
N PRO A 68 18.29 20.43 10.22
CA PRO A 68 19.42 20.19 11.12
C PRO A 68 20.69 20.96 10.71
N PHE A 69 20.71 21.50 9.49
CA PHE A 69 21.94 22.13 8.95
C PHE A 69 22.07 23.60 9.35
N HIS A 70 21.00 24.41 9.16
CA HIS A 70 21.08 25.87 9.45
C HIS A 70 19.85 26.35 10.26
N GLY A 71 19.06 25.47 10.85
CA GLY A 71 17.93 25.84 11.71
C GLY A 71 16.75 26.48 10.99
N PHE A 72 16.65 26.39 9.66
CA PHE A 72 15.46 26.85 8.92
C PHE A 72 14.24 26.06 9.38
N GLN A 73 13.16 26.74 9.73
CA GLN A 73 11.91 26.11 10.17
C GLN A 73 10.84 26.25 9.10
N PHE A 74 10.12 25.18 8.88
CA PHE A 74 9.03 25.11 7.92
C PHE A 74 7.76 24.70 8.64
N ASP A 75 6.67 25.41 8.36
CA ASP A 75 5.37 25.18 8.95
C ASP A 75 4.62 23.99 8.28
N GLN A 76 3.37 23.77 8.69
CA GLN A 76 2.51 22.68 8.20
C GLN A 76 2.04 22.89 6.75
N SER A 77 2.13 24.12 6.24
CA SER A 77 1.90 24.40 4.81
C SER A 77 3.13 24.10 3.95
N GLY A 78 4.29 24.00 4.58
CA GLY A 78 5.61 23.84 3.98
C GLY A 78 6.34 25.17 3.76
N GLN A 79 5.76 26.30 4.15
CA GLN A 79 6.44 27.62 4.02
C GLN A 79 7.53 27.78 5.06
N CYS A 80 8.59 28.48 4.67
CA CYS A 80 9.67 28.80 5.59
C CYS A 80 9.22 29.90 6.56
N ASP A 81 8.96 29.50 7.81
CA ASP A 81 8.45 30.34 8.89
C ASP A 81 9.56 31.10 9.63
N PHE A 82 10.76 30.52 9.69
CA PHE A 82 11.87 31.12 10.40
C PHE A 82 13.24 30.76 9.80
N ILE A 83 14.07 31.77 9.66
CA ILE A 83 15.49 31.69 9.27
C ILE A 83 16.33 32.36 10.35
N PRO A 84 17.23 31.63 11.07
CA PRO A 84 18.00 32.20 12.18
C PRO A 84 18.84 33.42 11.80
N GLU A 85 19.42 33.44 10.60
CA GLU A 85 20.31 34.50 10.13
C GLU A 85 19.62 35.87 10.01
N ILE A 86 18.33 35.87 9.61
CA ILE A 86 17.58 37.13 9.40
C ILE A 86 16.44 37.31 10.42
N ASN A 87 16.26 36.36 11.32
CA ASN A 87 15.26 36.36 12.39
C ASN A 87 13.79 36.51 11.94
N HIS A 88 13.46 36.09 10.71
CA HIS A 88 12.12 36.02 10.18
C HIS A 88 12.01 34.94 9.09
N GLY A 89 10.80 34.66 8.62
CA GLY A 89 10.54 33.69 7.54
C GLY A 89 10.82 34.25 6.15
N ASN A 90 10.72 33.36 5.15
CA ASN A 90 10.81 33.69 3.74
C ASN A 90 9.79 32.85 2.94
N THR A 91 8.76 33.49 2.45
CA THR A 91 7.67 32.83 1.72
C THR A 91 8.07 32.27 0.34
N ASN A 92 9.24 32.68 -0.19
CA ASN A 92 9.78 32.13 -1.44
C ASN A 92 10.46 30.76 -1.25
N LEU A 93 10.70 30.35 0.01
CA LEU A 93 11.25 29.03 0.35
C LEU A 93 10.12 28.13 0.84
N CYS A 94 9.80 27.11 0.06
CA CYS A 94 8.72 26.21 0.37
C CYS A 94 9.14 24.74 0.17
N LEU A 95 8.63 23.87 1.03
CA LEU A 95 8.78 22.43 0.89
C LEU A 95 7.80 21.89 -0.16
N ASN A 96 8.21 20.83 -0.84
CA ASN A 96 7.33 20.08 -1.73
C ASN A 96 6.37 19.19 -0.90
N LYS A 97 5.09 19.60 -0.80
CA LYS A 97 4.05 18.98 0.03
C LYS A 97 3.29 17.92 -0.75
N PHE A 98 2.94 16.82 -0.08
CA PHE A 98 2.04 15.81 -0.58
C PHE A 98 0.69 15.87 0.13
N VAL A 99 -0.39 15.68 -0.63
CA VAL A 99 -1.73 15.51 -0.05
C VAL A 99 -1.79 14.15 0.63
N ALA A 100 -2.04 14.15 1.93
CA ALA A 100 -2.03 12.94 2.75
C ALA A 100 -3.16 12.93 3.77
N ILE A 101 -3.58 11.73 4.19
CA ILE A 101 -4.54 11.50 5.24
C ILE A 101 -4.18 10.25 6.04
N GLU A 102 -4.54 10.24 7.32
CA GLU A 102 -4.48 9.08 8.19
C GLU A 102 -5.87 8.50 8.37
N GLN A 103 -6.08 7.25 7.92
CA GLN A 103 -7.36 6.55 8.03
C GLN A 103 -7.14 5.05 8.13
N ASN A 104 -8.01 4.34 8.89
CA ASN A 104 -7.97 2.87 9.02
C ASN A 104 -6.61 2.32 9.50
N ASN A 105 -5.91 3.08 10.36
CA ASN A 105 -4.56 2.82 10.84
C ASN A 105 -3.50 2.73 9.71
N PHE A 106 -3.72 3.46 8.62
CA PHE A 106 -2.76 3.65 7.54
C PHE A 106 -2.61 5.14 7.19
N ILE A 107 -1.44 5.48 6.69
CA ILE A 107 -1.18 6.75 6.03
C ILE A 107 -1.37 6.55 4.54
N TYR A 108 -2.17 7.43 3.93
CA TYR A 108 -2.41 7.50 2.49
C TYR A 108 -1.78 8.78 1.93
N ILE A 109 -1.25 8.66 0.72
CA ILE A 109 -0.79 9.80 -0.08
C ILE A 109 -1.54 9.79 -1.41
N SER A 110 -2.04 10.93 -1.85
CA SER A 110 -2.54 11.09 -3.20
C SER A 110 -1.38 11.41 -4.16
N LEU A 111 -1.27 10.65 -5.25
CA LEU A 111 -0.36 10.97 -6.36
C LEU A 111 -0.99 11.93 -7.37
N ASN A 112 -2.26 12.31 -7.20
CA ASN A 112 -2.87 13.44 -7.87
C ASN A 112 -2.70 14.70 -7.00
N PRO A 113 -1.83 15.66 -7.38
CA PRO A 113 -1.56 16.84 -6.56
C PRO A 113 -2.77 17.80 -6.45
N HIS A 114 -3.74 17.66 -7.35
CA HIS A 114 -4.95 18.49 -7.38
C HIS A 114 -6.16 17.82 -6.74
N THR A 115 -5.98 16.69 -6.05
CA THR A 115 -7.12 16.02 -5.43
C THR A 115 -7.68 16.85 -4.28
N THR A 116 -8.99 17.07 -4.32
CA THR A 116 -9.79 17.60 -3.21
C THR A 116 -10.75 16.55 -2.68
N ASP A 117 -10.72 15.37 -3.25
CA ASP A 117 -11.62 14.27 -2.91
C ASP A 117 -10.99 13.37 -1.84
N TYR A 118 -11.35 13.64 -0.59
CA TYR A 118 -10.99 12.83 0.58
C TYR A 118 -12.03 11.75 0.89
N GLN A 119 -13.15 11.67 0.14
CA GLN A 119 -14.22 10.71 0.38
C GLN A 119 -13.98 9.39 -0.35
N ASN A 120 -13.29 9.43 -1.49
CA ASN A 120 -13.06 8.26 -2.34
C ASN A 120 -11.69 7.59 -2.10
N ILE A 121 -11.24 7.55 -0.83
CA ILE A 121 -10.04 6.79 -0.45
C ILE A 121 -10.36 5.30 -0.54
N PRO A 122 -9.56 4.51 -1.30
CA PRO A 122 -9.83 3.09 -1.45
C PRO A 122 -9.81 2.37 -0.11
N TRP A 123 -10.91 1.72 0.24
CA TRP A 123 -11.04 0.88 1.43
C TRP A 123 -12.09 -0.21 1.22
N PHE A 124 -12.15 -1.19 2.12
CA PHE A 124 -13.12 -2.29 2.11
C PHE A 124 -14.00 -2.19 3.35
N ASP A 125 -15.27 -1.82 3.15
CA ASP A 125 -16.22 -1.57 4.24
C ASP A 125 -16.50 -2.82 5.07
N GLU A 126 -16.40 -4.00 4.44
CA GLU A 126 -16.51 -5.29 5.10
C GLU A 126 -15.47 -5.52 6.22
N LEU A 127 -14.39 -4.76 6.25
CA LEU A 127 -13.40 -4.83 7.34
C LEU A 127 -13.86 -4.14 8.63
N ALA A 128 -14.85 -3.24 8.57
CA ALA A 128 -15.32 -2.48 9.72
C ALA A 128 -15.94 -3.37 10.82
N GLN A 129 -16.45 -4.54 10.45
CA GLN A 129 -17.05 -5.49 11.40
C GLN A 129 -16.02 -6.24 12.27
N PHE A 130 -14.72 -6.15 11.93
CA PHE A 130 -13.66 -6.89 12.63
C PHE A 130 -12.96 -6.01 13.65
N LYS A 131 -12.92 -6.46 14.90
CA LYS A 131 -12.22 -5.80 16.00
C LYS A 131 -10.73 -6.17 16.08
N HIS A 132 -10.40 -7.36 15.56
CA HIS A 132 -9.08 -7.96 15.72
C HIS A 132 -8.50 -8.37 14.37
N TYR A 133 -7.22 -8.14 14.22
CA TYR A 133 -6.43 -8.64 13.08
C TYR A 133 -5.00 -8.90 13.51
N SER A 134 -4.38 -9.88 12.88
CA SER A 134 -2.93 -10.03 12.89
C SER A 134 -2.33 -9.11 11.83
N HIS A 135 -1.10 -8.63 12.02
CA HIS A 135 -0.42 -7.86 10.99
C HIS A 135 1.07 -8.16 10.95
N TYR A 136 1.64 -8.09 9.78
CA TYR A 136 3.08 -8.02 9.56
C TYR A 136 3.39 -7.28 8.25
N SER A 137 4.66 -7.02 8.00
CA SER A 137 5.09 -6.46 6.73
C SER A 137 6.38 -7.12 6.25
N VAL A 138 6.53 -7.20 4.94
CA VAL A 138 7.71 -7.77 4.29
C VAL A 138 8.04 -6.95 3.05
N THR A 139 9.32 -6.85 2.70
CA THR A 139 9.75 -6.24 1.44
C THR A 139 10.17 -7.32 0.45
N TRP A 140 9.60 -7.24 -0.75
CA TRP A 140 9.99 -8.08 -1.88
C TRP A 140 10.84 -7.29 -2.86
N PRO A 141 11.94 -7.88 -3.38
CA PRO A 141 12.76 -7.24 -4.42
C PRO A 141 12.11 -7.41 -5.79
N CYS A 142 10.95 -6.81 -5.99
CA CYS A 142 10.20 -6.82 -7.24
C CYS A 142 9.38 -5.55 -7.42
N HIS A 143 9.01 -5.25 -8.66
CA HIS A 143 8.14 -4.12 -9.00
C HIS A 143 6.71 -4.36 -8.49
N ILE A 144 6.02 -3.30 -8.09
CA ILE A 144 4.65 -3.36 -7.53
C ILE A 144 3.67 -4.13 -8.43
N THR A 145 3.79 -3.98 -9.76
CA THR A 145 2.86 -4.62 -10.70
C THR A 145 2.93 -6.14 -10.62
N ARG A 146 4.12 -6.74 -10.42
CA ARG A 146 4.27 -8.18 -10.24
C ARG A 146 3.66 -8.68 -8.93
N CYS A 147 3.80 -7.89 -7.85
CA CYS A 147 3.16 -8.22 -6.57
C CYS A 147 1.63 -8.22 -6.69
N ILE A 148 1.06 -7.25 -7.43
CA ILE A 148 -0.39 -7.16 -7.65
C ILE A 148 -0.85 -8.31 -8.54
N GLU A 149 -0.19 -8.56 -9.68
CA GLU A 149 -0.57 -9.63 -10.62
C GLU A 149 -0.57 -11.00 -9.95
N ASN A 150 0.38 -11.28 -9.06
CA ASN A 150 0.38 -12.52 -8.29
C ASN A 150 -0.92 -12.72 -7.48
N GLN A 151 -1.48 -11.65 -6.93
CA GLN A 151 -2.73 -11.73 -6.16
C GLN A 151 -3.99 -11.66 -7.03
N LEU A 152 -3.88 -11.30 -8.29
CA LEU A 152 -4.95 -11.35 -9.29
C LEU A 152 -5.02 -12.69 -10.03
N ASP A 153 -3.96 -13.49 -9.94
CA ASP A 153 -3.89 -14.82 -10.50
C ASP A 153 -4.39 -15.86 -9.48
N TYR A 154 -5.43 -16.61 -9.81
CA TYR A 154 -5.85 -17.73 -8.98
C TYR A 154 -5.35 -19.09 -9.50
N ALA A 155 -4.93 -19.13 -10.77
CA ALA A 155 -4.55 -20.38 -11.43
C ALA A 155 -3.23 -20.96 -10.91
N HIS A 156 -2.37 -20.13 -10.28
CA HIS A 156 -1.13 -20.59 -9.66
C HIS A 156 -1.33 -21.40 -8.36
N LEU A 157 -2.49 -21.24 -7.69
CA LEU A 157 -2.74 -21.82 -6.36
C LEU A 157 -2.42 -23.32 -6.25
N PRO A 158 -2.90 -24.20 -7.14
CA PRO A 158 -2.64 -25.65 -7.04
C PRO A 158 -1.19 -26.03 -7.34
N PHE A 159 -0.40 -25.14 -7.89
CA PHE A 159 1.01 -25.39 -8.25
C PHE A 159 1.98 -24.81 -7.22
N VAL A 160 1.87 -23.52 -6.93
CA VAL A 160 2.73 -22.82 -5.97
C VAL A 160 2.37 -23.20 -4.54
N HIS A 161 1.09 -23.32 -4.24
CA HIS A 161 0.58 -23.60 -2.90
C HIS A 161 0.07 -25.04 -2.70
N LYS A 162 0.60 -26.00 -3.48
CA LYS A 162 0.14 -27.41 -3.48
C LYS A 162 0.16 -28.09 -2.10
N THR A 163 1.00 -27.61 -1.18
CA THR A 163 1.13 -28.15 0.19
C THR A 163 0.37 -27.35 1.23
N THR A 164 -0.22 -26.21 0.86
CA THR A 164 -0.91 -25.27 1.74
C THR A 164 -2.32 -24.99 1.24
N ILE A 165 -2.63 -23.74 0.92
CA ILE A 165 -3.98 -23.30 0.52
C ILE A 165 -4.44 -23.83 -0.85
N GLY A 166 -3.52 -24.25 -1.70
CA GLY A 166 -3.81 -24.77 -3.04
C GLY A 166 -4.08 -26.27 -3.11
N ARG A 167 -3.92 -27.02 -1.99
CA ARG A 167 -3.97 -28.49 -1.97
C ARG A 167 -5.24 -29.08 -2.60
N ASN A 168 -6.39 -28.42 -2.39
CA ASN A 168 -7.69 -28.90 -2.88
C ASN A 168 -8.27 -27.98 -3.99
N VAL A 169 -7.47 -27.02 -4.47
CA VAL A 169 -7.90 -26.10 -5.51
C VAL A 169 -7.68 -26.76 -6.88
N LYS A 170 -8.70 -26.72 -7.72
CA LYS A 170 -8.59 -27.13 -9.14
C LYS A 170 -8.62 -25.88 -10.00
N VAL A 171 -7.75 -25.82 -10.99
CA VAL A 171 -7.84 -24.78 -12.03
C VAL A 171 -9.18 -24.95 -12.74
N SER A 172 -9.96 -23.91 -12.77
CA SER A 172 -11.27 -23.89 -13.41
C SER A 172 -11.43 -22.61 -14.21
N ASN A 173 -11.98 -22.71 -15.40
CA ASN A 173 -12.40 -21.56 -16.18
C ASN A 173 -13.74 -20.98 -15.71
N ASN A 174 -14.39 -21.63 -14.74
CA ASN A 174 -15.68 -21.23 -14.19
C ASN A 174 -15.48 -20.23 -13.04
N VAL A 175 -14.93 -19.06 -13.35
CA VAL A 175 -14.80 -17.92 -12.44
C VAL A 175 -15.53 -16.72 -13.01
N LYS A 176 -16.06 -15.86 -12.16
CA LYS A 176 -16.71 -14.62 -12.58
C LYS A 176 -15.86 -13.44 -12.18
N PHE A 177 -15.59 -12.55 -13.14
CA PHE A 177 -14.96 -11.26 -12.91
C PHE A 177 -15.97 -10.12 -12.94
N GLU A 178 -15.82 -9.17 -12.04
CA GLU A 178 -16.43 -7.84 -12.09
C GLU A 178 -15.28 -6.84 -12.24
N LEU A 179 -15.20 -6.24 -13.40
CA LEU A 179 -14.08 -5.39 -13.83
C LEU A 179 -14.58 -3.96 -14.00
N THR A 180 -13.98 -3.02 -13.29
CA THR A 180 -14.29 -1.59 -13.36
C THR A 180 -13.00 -0.78 -13.43
N ASP A 181 -13.10 0.52 -13.74
CA ASP A 181 -11.95 1.44 -13.67
C ASP A 181 -11.43 1.62 -12.22
N ALA A 182 -12.22 1.26 -11.20
CA ALA A 182 -11.86 1.41 -9.80
C ALA A 182 -11.42 0.09 -9.14
N SER A 183 -11.83 -1.07 -9.66
CA SER A 183 -11.62 -2.36 -8.99
C SER A 183 -11.66 -3.56 -9.92
N ILE A 184 -11.04 -4.64 -9.45
CA ILE A 184 -11.07 -5.97 -10.05
C ILE A 184 -11.55 -6.94 -8.97
N LYS A 185 -12.75 -7.48 -9.13
CA LYS A 185 -13.28 -8.47 -8.22
C LYS A 185 -13.48 -9.81 -8.95
N MET A 186 -13.03 -10.89 -8.34
CA MET A 186 -13.19 -12.24 -8.89
C MET A 186 -13.83 -13.16 -7.86
N TYR A 187 -14.86 -13.86 -8.29
CA TYR A 187 -15.55 -14.89 -7.52
C TYR A 187 -15.08 -16.27 -7.94
N THR A 188 -14.68 -17.09 -6.97
CA THR A 188 -14.24 -18.48 -7.22
C THR A 188 -15.38 -19.41 -7.58
N ASN A 189 -16.62 -19.04 -7.25
CA ASN A 189 -17.85 -19.76 -7.64
C ASN A 189 -18.88 -18.76 -8.19
N PRO A 190 -19.12 -18.74 -9.52
CA PRO A 190 -20.10 -17.83 -10.14
C PRO A 190 -21.54 -18.00 -9.67
N GLN A 191 -21.88 -19.16 -9.13
CA GLN A 191 -23.23 -19.47 -8.62
C GLN A 191 -23.43 -19.03 -7.17
N ASN A 192 -22.34 -18.72 -6.45
CA ASN A 192 -22.37 -18.25 -5.06
C ASN A 192 -21.49 -17.02 -4.89
N LEU A 193 -22.08 -15.85 -5.16
CA LEU A 193 -21.37 -14.55 -5.06
C LEU A 193 -21.13 -14.10 -3.62
N GLU A 194 -21.75 -14.73 -2.63
CA GLU A 194 -21.50 -14.54 -1.20
C GLU A 194 -20.35 -15.44 -0.69
N GLY A 195 -19.85 -16.33 -1.56
CA GLY A 195 -18.76 -17.24 -1.25
C GLY A 195 -17.38 -16.56 -1.20
N SER A 196 -16.37 -17.33 -1.56
CA SER A 196 -15.01 -16.80 -1.58
C SER A 196 -14.78 -15.92 -2.82
N TYR A 197 -14.17 -14.75 -2.60
CA TYR A 197 -13.78 -13.83 -3.65
C TYR A 197 -12.50 -13.08 -3.27
N PHE A 198 -11.81 -12.54 -4.26
CA PHE A 198 -10.89 -11.44 -4.01
C PHE A 198 -11.38 -10.14 -4.65
N ASN A 199 -10.90 -9.01 -4.13
CA ASN A 199 -11.20 -7.68 -4.64
C ASN A 199 -9.93 -6.81 -4.56
N PHE A 200 -9.44 -6.36 -5.71
CA PHE A 200 -8.38 -5.37 -5.80
C PHE A 200 -8.98 -4.00 -6.10
N LYS A 201 -8.58 -2.98 -5.37
CA LYS A 201 -8.94 -1.58 -5.67
C LYS A 201 -7.72 -0.84 -6.19
N PHE A 202 -7.89 -0.12 -7.31
CA PHE A 202 -6.84 0.69 -7.89
C PHE A 202 -6.38 1.77 -6.91
N GLY A 203 -5.12 2.00 -6.89
CA GLY A 203 -4.25 2.45 -5.86
C GLY A 203 -3.33 1.29 -5.54
N ASN A 204 -3.49 0.63 -4.42
CA ASN A 204 -2.58 -0.45 -4.05
C ASN A 204 -3.12 -1.41 -2.97
N ILE A 205 -4.41 -1.63 -2.89
CA ILE A 205 -5.00 -2.49 -1.86
C ILE A 205 -5.78 -3.67 -2.44
N TRP A 206 -5.74 -4.79 -1.74
CA TRP A 206 -6.38 -6.04 -2.11
C TRP A 206 -6.99 -6.74 -0.88
N LEU A 207 -8.10 -7.40 -1.09
CA LEU A 207 -8.82 -8.15 -0.09
C LEU A 207 -9.17 -9.55 -0.62
N LEU A 208 -8.88 -10.57 0.17
CA LEU A 208 -9.41 -11.92 0.01
C LEU A 208 -10.48 -12.17 1.07
N ASN A 209 -11.66 -12.59 0.63
CA ASN A 209 -12.74 -13.09 1.49
C ASN A 209 -12.83 -14.60 1.34
N ILE A 210 -12.73 -15.32 2.44
CA ILE A 210 -12.96 -16.76 2.51
C ILE A 210 -13.87 -17.10 3.69
N LEU A 211 -14.44 -18.30 3.68
CA LEU A 211 -15.36 -18.77 4.71
C LEU A 211 -16.56 -17.84 4.93
N SER A 212 -17.12 -17.30 3.84
CA SER A 212 -18.30 -16.43 3.86
C SER A 212 -18.16 -15.27 4.86
N GLY A 213 -17.04 -14.56 4.80
CA GLY A 213 -16.79 -13.37 5.61
C GLY A 213 -16.30 -13.62 7.04
N LYS A 214 -15.97 -14.86 7.42
CA LYS A 214 -15.38 -15.13 8.74
C LYS A 214 -13.88 -14.94 8.81
N PHE A 215 -13.22 -14.91 7.66
CA PHE A 215 -11.78 -14.74 7.50
C PHE A 215 -11.52 -13.83 6.30
N LEU A 216 -10.87 -12.71 6.55
CA LEU A 216 -10.49 -11.76 5.51
C LEU A 216 -8.98 -11.52 5.57
N GLN A 217 -8.34 -11.54 4.40
CA GLN A 217 -6.93 -11.15 4.29
C GLN A 217 -6.81 -9.89 3.45
N PHE A 218 -6.24 -8.85 4.04
CA PHE A 218 -5.97 -7.57 3.40
C PHE A 218 -4.48 -7.44 3.09
N LEU A 219 -4.17 -6.98 1.89
CA LEU A 219 -2.81 -6.59 1.48
C LEU A 219 -2.79 -5.16 0.97
N ALA A 220 -1.72 -4.42 1.34
CA ALA A 220 -1.36 -3.20 0.65
C ALA A 220 0.03 -3.35 0.02
N PHE A 221 0.13 -3.03 -1.28
CA PHE A 221 1.36 -3.13 -2.09
C PHE A 221 2.00 -1.75 -2.19
N VAL A 222 3.03 -1.49 -1.39
CA VAL A 222 3.60 -0.16 -1.24
C VAL A 222 4.94 -0.05 -1.98
N PRO A 223 5.00 0.64 -3.12
CA PRO A 223 6.23 0.75 -3.89
C PRO A 223 7.24 1.62 -3.15
N ILE A 224 8.41 1.04 -2.84
CA ILE A 224 9.56 1.77 -2.30
C ILE A 224 10.28 2.47 -3.44
N ASP A 225 10.59 1.70 -4.48
CA ASP A 225 11.19 2.12 -5.74
C ASP A 225 10.83 1.13 -6.85
N GLU A 226 11.42 1.26 -8.05
CA GLU A 226 11.16 0.41 -9.22
C GLU A 226 11.44 -1.09 -8.97
N ASN A 227 12.29 -1.41 -8.01
CA ASN A 227 12.77 -2.76 -7.77
C ASN A 227 12.29 -3.35 -6.45
N ASN A 228 11.65 -2.57 -5.58
CA ASN A 228 11.30 -2.99 -4.25
C ASN A 228 9.88 -2.57 -3.88
N THR A 229 9.08 -3.53 -3.39
CA THR A 229 7.73 -3.30 -2.90
C THR A 229 7.60 -3.80 -1.46
N LYS A 230 7.11 -2.96 -0.55
CA LYS A 230 6.74 -3.35 0.81
C LYS A 230 5.29 -3.83 0.79
N LEU A 231 5.05 -5.01 1.31
CA LEU A 231 3.72 -5.59 1.50
C LEU A 231 3.32 -5.40 2.96
N TYR A 232 2.17 -4.77 3.20
CA TYR A 232 1.51 -4.79 4.51
C TYR A 232 0.40 -5.82 4.45
N VAL A 233 0.39 -6.74 5.40
CA VAL A 233 -0.55 -7.85 5.47
C VAL A 233 -1.33 -7.75 6.77
N ARG A 234 -2.66 -7.79 6.69
CA ARG A 234 -3.56 -7.90 7.83
C ARG A 234 -4.50 -9.08 7.61
N THR A 235 -4.59 -9.94 8.61
CA THR A 235 -5.53 -11.06 8.60
C THR A 235 -6.57 -10.85 9.67
N TYR A 236 -7.80 -10.60 9.25
CA TYR A 236 -8.96 -10.32 10.08
C TYR A 236 -9.72 -11.61 10.36
N HIS A 237 -10.18 -11.80 11.60
CA HIS A 237 -10.96 -12.96 12.00
C HIS A 237 -11.94 -12.66 13.13
N ASN A 238 -13.08 -13.37 13.15
CA ASN A 238 -14.10 -13.30 14.19
C ASN A 238 -14.38 -14.65 14.86
N PHE A 239 -13.57 -15.69 14.57
CA PHE A 239 -13.79 -17.04 15.09
C PHE A 239 -13.24 -17.25 16.52
N VAL A 240 -12.45 -16.31 17.03
CA VAL A 240 -11.98 -16.29 18.44
C VAL A 240 -12.33 -14.94 19.05
N THR A 241 -13.06 -15.01 20.18
CA THR A 241 -13.52 -13.80 20.91
C THR A 241 -12.90 -13.67 22.31
N ILE A 242 -12.14 -14.68 22.75
CA ILE A 242 -11.51 -14.73 24.08
C ILE A 242 -10.25 -13.86 24.07
N PRO A 243 -10.20 -12.74 24.82
CA PRO A 243 -9.17 -11.71 24.65
C PRO A 243 -7.73 -12.22 24.84
N PHE A 244 -7.48 -13.10 25.82
CA PHE A 244 -6.12 -13.60 26.09
C PHE A 244 -5.65 -14.67 25.08
N ILE A 245 -6.54 -15.25 24.27
CA ILE A 245 -6.19 -16.19 23.19
C ILE A 245 -5.88 -15.45 21.87
N ILE A 246 -6.45 -14.28 21.66
CA ILE A 246 -6.32 -13.50 20.42
C ILE A 246 -4.84 -13.25 20.02
N PRO A 247 -3.93 -12.83 20.92
CA PRO A 247 -2.51 -12.64 20.56
C PRO A 247 -1.85 -13.92 20.04
N PHE A 248 -2.16 -15.06 20.62
CA PHE A 248 -1.64 -16.36 20.18
C PHE A 248 -2.19 -16.71 18.77
N ILE A 249 -3.48 -16.55 18.55
CA ILE A 249 -4.09 -16.77 17.21
C ILE A 249 -3.47 -15.83 16.18
N ASN A 250 -3.34 -14.55 16.49
CA ASN A 250 -2.69 -13.58 15.60
C ASN A 250 -1.25 -13.96 15.26
N PHE A 251 -0.50 -14.48 16.21
CA PHE A 251 0.85 -15.00 15.98
C PHE A 251 0.85 -16.18 15.00
N VAL A 252 -0.04 -17.15 15.17
CA VAL A 252 -0.18 -18.32 14.28
C VAL A 252 -0.59 -17.86 12.86
N LEU A 253 -1.56 -16.96 12.74
CA LEU A 253 -2.01 -16.42 11.47
C LEU A 253 -0.89 -15.64 10.74
N ASN A 254 -0.05 -14.93 11.48
CA ASN A 254 1.13 -14.27 10.90
C ASN A 254 2.13 -15.27 10.33
N ILE A 255 2.43 -16.35 11.06
CA ILE A 255 3.32 -17.41 10.56
C ILE A 255 2.74 -18.04 9.30
N GLN A 256 1.46 -18.39 9.31
CA GLN A 256 0.78 -18.96 8.14
C GLN A 256 0.87 -18.03 6.94
N SER A 257 0.56 -16.74 7.11
CA SER A 257 0.63 -15.75 6.03
C SER A 257 2.06 -15.58 5.50
N GLN A 258 3.07 -15.61 6.37
CA GLN A 258 4.48 -15.57 5.97
C GLN A 258 4.87 -16.79 5.13
N VAL A 259 4.44 -18.00 5.51
CA VAL A 259 4.71 -19.23 4.76
C VAL A 259 4.11 -19.13 3.36
N ILE A 260 2.85 -18.72 3.25
CA ILE A 260 2.15 -18.59 1.96
C ILE A 260 2.87 -17.57 1.07
N LEU A 261 3.12 -16.37 1.55
CA LEU A 261 3.80 -15.33 0.77
C LEU A 261 5.25 -15.68 0.42
N ASN A 262 5.95 -16.48 1.23
CA ASN A 262 7.28 -16.95 0.88
C ASN A 262 7.26 -17.99 -0.26
N GLN A 263 6.18 -18.76 -0.41
CA GLN A 263 5.99 -19.64 -1.55
C GLN A 263 5.85 -18.84 -2.86
N ASP A 264 5.10 -17.75 -2.83
CA ASP A 264 4.93 -16.83 -3.98
C ASP A 264 6.22 -16.12 -4.35
N LYS A 265 6.94 -15.63 -3.34
CA LYS A 265 8.10 -14.74 -3.52
C LYS A 265 9.09 -15.26 -4.54
N GLY A 266 9.46 -16.54 -4.46
CA GLY A 266 10.44 -17.15 -5.37
C GLY A 266 10.03 -17.07 -6.83
N VAL A 267 8.77 -17.35 -7.11
CA VAL A 267 8.20 -17.32 -8.47
C VAL A 267 8.10 -15.88 -8.96
N VAL A 268 7.53 -14.98 -8.15
CA VAL A 268 7.28 -13.58 -8.53
C VAL A 268 8.57 -12.84 -8.86
N ILE A 269 9.62 -12.97 -8.06
CA ILE A 269 10.89 -12.27 -8.30
C ILE A 269 11.66 -12.81 -9.52
N SER A 270 11.33 -14.01 -10.00
CA SER A 270 11.96 -14.62 -11.18
C SER A 270 11.40 -14.05 -12.50
N GLN A 271 10.24 -13.42 -12.47
CA GLN A 271 9.57 -12.92 -13.68
C GLN A 271 10.30 -11.72 -14.29
N LYS A 272 10.36 -11.67 -15.62
CA LYS A 272 10.95 -10.59 -16.41
C LYS A 272 10.03 -10.21 -17.57
N PRO A 273 9.94 -8.92 -17.92
CA PRO A 273 10.56 -7.76 -17.28
C PRO A 273 10.02 -7.53 -15.85
N LEU A 274 10.74 -6.76 -15.03
CA LEU A 274 10.31 -6.45 -13.65
C LEU A 274 8.96 -5.72 -13.61
N ASN A 275 8.80 -4.69 -14.45
CA ASN A 275 7.53 -4.01 -14.63
C ASN A 275 6.67 -4.80 -15.64
N SER A 276 5.58 -5.40 -15.17
CA SER A 276 4.72 -6.22 -16.01
C SER A 276 3.92 -5.44 -17.05
N ILE A 277 3.73 -4.12 -16.85
CA ILE A 277 3.07 -3.26 -17.85
C ILE A 277 3.86 -3.22 -19.17
N THR A 278 5.18 -3.39 -19.10
CA THR A 278 6.06 -3.41 -20.27
C THR A 278 6.26 -4.81 -20.86
N ALA A 279 5.60 -5.84 -20.33
CA ALA A 279 5.76 -7.24 -20.72
C ALA A 279 4.92 -7.62 -21.94
N THR A 280 5.22 -7.01 -23.10
CA THR A 280 4.46 -7.20 -24.36
C THR A 280 4.61 -8.59 -24.98
N SER A 281 5.65 -9.34 -24.63
CA SER A 281 5.91 -10.70 -25.15
C SER A 281 5.15 -11.80 -24.38
N GLU A 282 4.57 -11.51 -23.22
CA GLU A 282 3.83 -12.49 -22.43
C GLU A 282 2.51 -12.89 -23.11
N LYS A 283 2.15 -14.16 -22.98
CA LYS A 283 0.91 -14.71 -23.54
C LYS A 283 -0.08 -14.93 -22.40
N LEU A 284 -1.09 -14.08 -22.34
CA LEU A 284 -2.16 -14.16 -21.35
C LEU A 284 -3.28 -15.07 -21.84
N TYR A 285 -3.80 -15.92 -20.95
CA TYR A 285 -4.88 -16.84 -21.22
C TYR A 285 -6.19 -16.38 -20.55
N VAL A 286 -7.25 -17.17 -20.64
CA VAL A 286 -8.59 -16.83 -20.11
C VAL A 286 -8.56 -16.62 -18.60
N SER A 287 -7.73 -17.38 -17.87
CA SER A 287 -7.52 -17.20 -16.41
C SER A 287 -6.93 -15.84 -16.04
N ASP A 288 -6.24 -15.19 -16.98
CA ASP A 288 -5.51 -13.93 -16.76
C ASP A 288 -6.36 -12.68 -17.09
N ASN A 289 -7.68 -12.82 -17.25
CA ASN A 289 -8.56 -11.68 -17.56
C ASN A 289 -8.43 -10.54 -16.53
N GLY A 290 -8.27 -10.85 -15.25
CA GLY A 290 -8.01 -9.88 -14.20
C GLY A 290 -6.69 -9.13 -14.40
N ILE A 291 -5.62 -9.85 -14.78
CA ILE A 291 -4.30 -9.28 -15.07
C ILE A 291 -4.36 -8.40 -16.31
N LYS A 292 -5.03 -8.83 -17.38
CA LYS A 292 -5.21 -8.02 -18.60
C LYS A 292 -5.90 -6.69 -18.27
N HIS A 293 -7.03 -6.75 -17.58
CA HIS A 293 -7.77 -5.56 -17.18
C HIS A 293 -6.92 -4.65 -16.25
N PHE A 294 -6.15 -5.25 -15.34
CA PHE A 294 -5.22 -4.52 -14.48
C PHE A 294 -4.21 -3.72 -15.32
N ARG A 295 -3.54 -4.34 -16.29
CA ARG A 295 -2.54 -3.66 -17.14
C ARG A 295 -3.15 -2.52 -17.95
N ASP A 296 -4.30 -2.75 -18.55
CA ASP A 296 -5.01 -1.74 -19.37
C ASP A 296 -5.42 -0.55 -18.52
N THR A 297 -6.06 -0.79 -17.38
CA THR A 297 -6.53 0.27 -16.47
C THR A 297 -5.36 0.99 -15.77
N TYR A 298 -4.33 0.25 -15.34
CA TYR A 298 -3.14 0.85 -14.75
C TYR A 298 -2.47 1.83 -15.72
N THR A 299 -2.30 1.45 -17.00
CA THR A 299 -1.73 2.31 -18.04
C THR A 299 -2.59 3.55 -18.25
N LYS A 300 -3.92 3.39 -18.34
CA LYS A 300 -4.87 4.51 -18.45
C LYS A 300 -4.73 5.49 -17.29
N LEU A 301 -4.71 5.00 -16.06
CA LEU A 301 -4.61 5.82 -14.84
C LEU A 301 -3.25 6.50 -14.65
N CYS A 302 -2.18 5.97 -15.22
CA CYS A 302 -0.86 6.62 -15.23
C CYS A 302 -0.80 7.81 -16.19
N ASN A 303 -1.60 7.80 -17.25
CA ASN A 303 -1.62 8.82 -18.31
C ASN A 303 -2.59 9.97 -18.04
N LEU A 304 -3.40 9.90 -17.00
CA LEU A 304 -4.25 10.99 -16.50
C LEU A 304 -3.44 12.03 -15.75
#